data_bcc5705807d72b4cdff866738c9d9e27
#
_entry.id   bcc5705807d72b4cdff866738c9d9e27
#
_cell.length_a   1.000
_cell.length_b   1.000
_cell.length_c   1.000
_cell.angle_alpha   90.00
_cell.angle_beta   90.00
_cell.angle_gamma   90.00
#
_symmetry.space_group_name_H-M   'P 1'
#
loop_
_entity.id
_entity.type
_entity.pdbx_description
1 polymer ?
#
loop_
_entity_poly.entity_id
_entity_poly.type
_entity_poly.pdbx_seq_one_letter_code
_entity_poly.pdbx_strand_id
1 'polypeptide(L)'
;MKPTVGLISRAGIVPISHSQDTAGPMTRTVRDAALLLNVLAANDPLDPATQKQRRPADYTAGLTRDAMKGVRIGVPSDHVDPLNDCYYGKLPPKSAKLMTEAIQVLEDLGAVVVRASMPTSGWIGGPGTTMAVLNRNPLSAHKGTIARPPVVFLYELKHDLNLYLKEWATNTDVKTMADIVAFNEANAGRALRFGQDHFLAAEMTRGDLSEREYKSARAMDLLSAKTRGVDAYMSRHKLDAVLFPGAYGAAIAARAGYPSVMVPGGFVSGTDDGKDTPDSPFGVTFAGRAWSEHKLLRLAYAYEQASAKRKPPPGLPAL
;
A
#
# COMPACT_ATOMS: atom_id res chain seq x y z
N MET A 1 -4.66 -4.92 6.68
CA MET A 1 -5.50 -4.45 5.56
C MET A 1 -5.29 -2.95 5.38
N LYS A 2 -5.18 -2.46 4.13
CA LYS A 2 -5.25 -1.04 3.77
C LYS A 2 -6.62 -0.78 3.13
N PRO A 3 -7.54 -0.04 3.75
CA PRO A 3 -8.84 0.24 3.16
C PRO A 3 -8.79 1.33 2.08
N THR A 4 -9.90 1.59 1.44
CA THR A 4 -10.11 2.74 0.57
C THR A 4 -9.87 4.03 1.36
N VAL A 5 -9.22 5.01 0.75
CA VAL A 5 -9.05 6.34 1.36
C VAL A 5 -10.43 6.94 1.65
N GLY A 6 -10.65 7.33 2.91
CA GLY A 6 -11.93 7.82 3.40
C GLY A 6 -12.89 6.75 3.95
N LEU A 7 -12.50 5.47 4.02
CA LEU A 7 -13.30 4.49 4.76
C LEU A 7 -13.13 4.64 6.27
N ILE A 8 -11.94 4.94 6.71
CA ILE A 8 -11.59 5.24 8.11
C ILE A 8 -11.13 6.70 8.15
N SER A 9 -11.56 7.44 9.17
CA SER A 9 -11.12 8.81 9.39
C SER A 9 -9.61 8.87 9.62
N ARG A 10 -8.99 9.94 9.12
CA ARG A 10 -7.58 10.28 9.31
C ARG A 10 -7.39 11.47 10.26
N ALA A 11 -8.47 12.00 10.81
CA ALA A 11 -8.42 13.09 11.79
C ALA A 11 -7.56 12.68 12.99
N GLY A 12 -6.62 13.52 13.40
CA GLY A 12 -5.68 13.25 14.47
C GLY A 12 -4.56 12.25 14.15
N ILE A 13 -4.50 11.70 12.92
CA ILE A 13 -3.39 10.84 12.47
C ILE A 13 -2.31 11.70 11.83
N VAL A 14 -1.05 11.49 12.24
CA VAL A 14 0.11 12.19 11.64
C VAL A 14 0.17 11.85 10.16
N PRO A 15 0.08 12.84 9.26
CA PRO A 15 -0.04 12.58 7.83
C PRO A 15 1.31 12.39 7.13
N ILE A 16 1.26 11.70 6.00
CA ILE A 16 2.29 11.75 4.96
C ILE A 16 1.68 12.32 3.67
N SER A 17 0.50 11.83 3.27
CA SER A 17 -0.11 12.16 1.99
C SER A 17 -1.62 11.93 2.04
N HIS A 18 -2.41 12.98 2.16
CA HIS A 18 -3.88 12.88 2.28
C HIS A 18 -4.53 12.13 1.13
N SER A 19 -3.91 12.07 -0.03
CA SER A 19 -4.45 11.35 -1.19
C SER A 19 -4.26 9.83 -1.12
N GLN A 20 -3.43 9.33 -0.19
CA GLN A 20 -3.06 7.91 -0.10
C GLN A 20 -3.13 7.35 1.33
N ASP A 21 -3.02 8.22 2.34
CA ASP A 21 -3.04 7.81 3.74
C ASP A 21 -4.38 7.20 4.14
N THR A 22 -4.29 6.17 4.95
CA THR A 22 -5.43 5.54 5.61
C THR A 22 -4.95 4.73 6.82
N ALA A 23 -5.70 4.76 7.91
CA ALA A 23 -5.59 3.74 8.94
C ALA A 23 -6.17 2.42 8.44
N GLY A 24 -5.74 1.29 9.01
CA GLY A 24 -6.27 0.00 8.63
C GLY A 24 -5.96 -1.08 9.66
N PRO A 25 -6.83 -2.10 9.79
CA PRO A 25 -6.63 -3.17 10.75
C PRO A 25 -5.38 -4.01 10.43
N MET A 26 -4.58 -4.26 11.46
CA MET A 26 -3.50 -5.25 11.47
C MET A 26 -3.79 -6.26 12.57
N THR A 27 -4.18 -7.46 12.19
CA THR A 27 -4.71 -8.49 13.07
C THR A 27 -4.10 -9.86 12.77
N ARG A 28 -4.36 -10.85 13.62
CA ARG A 28 -3.86 -12.21 13.43
C ARG A 28 -4.67 -13.00 12.41
N THR A 29 -5.95 -12.68 12.26
CA THR A 29 -6.86 -13.35 11.33
C THR A 29 -7.61 -12.34 10.48
N VAL A 30 -8.09 -12.79 9.33
CA VAL A 30 -8.95 -11.97 8.47
C VAL A 30 -10.29 -11.66 9.15
N ARG A 31 -10.81 -12.58 9.97
CA ARG A 31 -12.03 -12.36 10.73
C ARG A 31 -11.89 -11.20 11.73
N ASP A 32 -10.77 -11.16 12.46
CA ASP A 32 -10.48 -10.06 13.39
C ASP A 32 -10.33 -8.73 12.66
N ALA A 33 -9.73 -8.74 11.45
CA ALA A 33 -9.65 -7.55 10.62
C ALA A 33 -11.03 -7.03 10.20
N ALA A 34 -11.95 -7.92 9.88
CA ALA A 34 -13.33 -7.57 9.54
C ALA A 34 -14.09 -7.01 10.76
N LEU A 35 -13.93 -7.64 11.93
CA LEU A 35 -14.51 -7.15 13.19
C LEU A 35 -14.01 -5.75 13.54
N LEU A 36 -12.69 -5.55 13.47
CA LEU A 36 -12.09 -4.25 13.75
C LEU A 36 -12.52 -3.19 12.73
N LEU A 37 -12.68 -3.57 11.46
CA LEU A 37 -13.15 -2.67 10.42
C LEU A 37 -14.62 -2.22 10.66
N ASN A 38 -15.48 -3.08 11.21
CA ASN A 38 -16.84 -2.71 11.60
C ASN A 38 -16.86 -1.56 12.62
N VAL A 39 -15.85 -1.52 13.50
CA VAL A 39 -15.74 -0.46 14.52
C VAL A 39 -15.11 0.82 13.94
N LEU A 40 -14.08 0.67 13.09
CA LEU A 40 -13.29 1.80 12.59
C LEU A 40 -13.95 2.54 11.42
N ALA A 41 -14.75 1.86 10.60
CA ALA A 41 -15.37 2.45 9.42
C ALA A 41 -16.57 3.32 9.81
N ALA A 42 -16.38 4.62 9.86
CA ALA A 42 -17.41 5.58 10.21
C ALA A 42 -17.25 6.92 9.48
N ASN A 43 -18.35 7.65 9.29
CA ASN A 43 -18.29 9.03 8.86
C ASN A 43 -17.73 9.90 9.98
N ASP A 44 -16.85 10.81 9.62
CA ASP A 44 -16.26 11.78 10.54
C ASP A 44 -16.31 13.17 9.89
N PRO A 45 -16.96 14.16 10.52
CA PRO A 45 -17.00 15.53 10.01
C PRO A 45 -15.62 16.18 9.93
N LEU A 46 -14.63 15.69 10.71
CA LEU A 46 -13.25 16.18 10.70
C LEU A 46 -12.41 15.62 9.54
N ASP A 47 -12.88 14.57 8.85
CA ASP A 47 -12.26 14.08 7.62
C ASP A 47 -13.26 14.05 6.46
N PRO A 48 -13.27 15.07 5.58
CA PRO A 48 -14.22 15.17 4.45
C PRO A 48 -14.17 13.98 3.49
N ALA A 49 -13.06 13.21 3.43
CA ALA A 49 -12.97 12.03 2.59
C ALA A 49 -13.96 10.94 3.03
N THR A 50 -14.35 10.90 4.30
CA THR A 50 -15.29 9.90 4.84
C THR A 50 -16.73 10.10 4.38
N GLN A 51 -17.08 11.28 3.86
CA GLN A 51 -18.45 11.60 3.40
C GLN A 51 -18.91 10.76 2.21
N LYS A 52 -17.98 10.18 1.47
CA LYS A 52 -18.26 9.38 0.26
C LYS A 52 -18.21 7.89 0.50
N GLN A 53 -18.04 7.46 1.75
CA GLN A 53 -17.86 6.04 2.05
C GLN A 53 -19.07 5.19 1.67
N ARG A 54 -18.78 3.99 1.20
CA ARG A 54 -19.76 2.94 0.93
C ARG A 54 -19.33 1.71 1.71
N ARG A 55 -20.12 1.31 2.69
CA ARG A 55 -19.82 0.19 3.57
C ARG A 55 -21.01 -0.74 3.71
N PRO A 56 -20.79 -2.05 3.87
CA PRO A 56 -21.85 -2.98 4.29
C PRO A 56 -22.24 -2.71 5.74
N ALA A 57 -23.35 -3.29 6.17
CA ALA A 57 -23.75 -3.26 7.58
C ALA A 57 -22.76 -4.07 8.45
N ASP A 58 -22.18 -5.13 7.90
CA ASP A 58 -21.24 -6.00 8.61
C ASP A 58 -20.18 -6.58 7.65
N TYR A 59 -18.92 -6.30 7.93
CA TYR A 59 -17.78 -6.84 7.18
C TYR A 59 -17.51 -8.33 7.45
N THR A 60 -18.06 -8.90 8.52
CA THR A 60 -17.93 -10.34 8.81
C THR A 60 -18.92 -11.20 8.02
N ALA A 61 -19.94 -10.59 7.43
CA ALA A 61 -20.95 -11.29 6.66
C ALA A 61 -20.32 -12.02 5.45
N GLY A 62 -20.65 -13.29 5.27
CA GLY A 62 -20.18 -14.09 4.14
C GLY A 62 -18.69 -14.46 4.18
N LEU A 63 -18.04 -14.42 5.35
CA LEU A 63 -16.71 -15.00 5.55
C LEU A 63 -16.81 -16.53 5.57
N THR A 64 -16.77 -17.14 4.37
CA THR A 64 -16.86 -18.61 4.20
C THR A 64 -15.75 -19.09 3.26
N ARG A 65 -15.44 -20.39 3.30
CA ARG A 65 -14.47 -21.01 2.38
C ARG A 65 -14.97 -20.96 0.92
N ASP A 66 -16.28 -21.01 0.72
CA ASP A 66 -16.89 -21.00 -0.62
C ASP A 66 -16.89 -19.62 -1.28
N ALA A 67 -16.46 -18.58 -0.57
CA ALA A 67 -16.42 -17.22 -1.10
C ALA A 67 -15.51 -17.05 -2.33
N MET A 68 -14.61 -18.01 -2.58
CA MET A 68 -13.69 -18.02 -3.75
C MET A 68 -14.31 -18.66 -5.00
N LYS A 69 -15.38 -19.45 -4.85
CA LYS A 69 -15.96 -20.23 -5.95
C LYS A 69 -16.49 -19.35 -7.09
N GLY A 70 -15.98 -19.55 -8.29
CA GLY A 70 -16.34 -18.80 -9.49
C GLY A 70 -15.79 -17.38 -9.57
N VAL A 71 -15.03 -16.92 -8.56
CA VAL A 71 -14.43 -15.59 -8.52
C VAL A 71 -13.28 -15.49 -9.52
N ARG A 72 -13.21 -14.36 -10.24
CA ARG A 72 -12.18 -14.11 -11.24
C ARG A 72 -11.03 -13.29 -10.63
N ILE A 73 -9.89 -13.92 -10.48
CA ILE A 73 -8.68 -13.30 -9.87
C ILE A 73 -7.66 -12.97 -10.96
N GLY A 74 -7.31 -11.70 -11.11
CA GLY A 74 -6.26 -11.27 -12.01
C GLY A 74 -4.85 -11.46 -11.39
N VAL A 75 -3.98 -12.10 -12.14
CA VAL A 75 -2.55 -12.20 -11.84
C VAL A 75 -1.83 -11.31 -12.86
N PRO A 76 -1.33 -10.13 -12.48
CA PRO A 76 -0.70 -9.19 -13.40
C PRO A 76 0.73 -9.63 -13.75
N SER A 77 0.83 -10.66 -14.56
CA SER A 77 2.07 -11.21 -15.09
C SER A 77 2.17 -10.95 -16.59
N ASP A 78 3.36 -10.62 -17.07
CA ASP A 78 3.63 -10.53 -18.50
C ASP A 78 4.37 -11.79 -18.95
N HIS A 79 3.65 -12.69 -19.63
CA HIS A 79 4.26 -13.90 -20.18
C HIS A 79 4.97 -13.64 -21.51
N VAL A 80 4.69 -12.51 -22.17
CA VAL A 80 5.26 -12.15 -23.48
C VAL A 80 6.56 -11.40 -23.29
N ASP A 81 6.64 -10.51 -22.28
CA ASP A 81 7.84 -9.76 -21.95
C ASP A 81 8.09 -9.77 -20.43
N PRO A 82 8.81 -10.78 -19.93
CA PRO A 82 9.14 -10.86 -18.49
C PRO A 82 9.93 -9.65 -17.96
N LEU A 83 10.61 -8.88 -18.82
CA LEU A 83 11.34 -7.67 -18.42
C LEU A 83 10.38 -6.54 -18.04
N ASN A 84 9.18 -6.53 -18.60
CA ASN A 84 8.11 -5.60 -18.26
C ASN A 84 7.17 -6.12 -17.16
N ASP A 85 7.34 -7.37 -16.71
CA ASP A 85 6.63 -7.90 -15.55
C ASP A 85 7.19 -7.32 -14.26
N CYS A 86 6.59 -6.22 -13.81
CA CYS A 86 7.02 -5.50 -12.60
C CYS A 86 6.64 -6.22 -11.30
N TYR A 87 5.74 -7.19 -11.35
CA TYR A 87 5.16 -7.81 -10.15
C TYR A 87 5.62 -9.25 -9.93
N TYR A 88 5.64 -10.06 -10.98
CA TYR A 88 5.97 -11.49 -10.89
C TYR A 88 7.32 -11.84 -11.51
N GLY A 89 7.70 -11.19 -12.61
CA GLY A 89 8.94 -11.51 -13.34
C GLY A 89 10.23 -11.20 -12.60
N LYS A 90 10.15 -10.39 -11.54
CA LYS A 90 11.31 -10.02 -10.69
C LYS A 90 11.29 -10.67 -9.30
N LEU A 91 10.40 -11.64 -9.09
CA LEU A 91 10.36 -12.35 -7.82
C LEU A 91 11.59 -13.25 -7.65
N PRO A 92 12.21 -13.23 -6.46
CA PRO A 92 13.20 -14.24 -6.09
C PRO A 92 12.59 -15.65 -6.20
N PRO A 93 13.38 -16.68 -6.56
CA PRO A 93 12.86 -18.02 -6.83
C PRO A 93 12.00 -18.60 -5.70
N LYS A 94 12.41 -18.41 -4.43
CA LYS A 94 11.62 -18.86 -3.27
C LYS A 94 10.28 -18.17 -3.14
N SER A 95 10.23 -16.85 -3.38
CA SER A 95 8.99 -16.09 -3.38
C SER A 95 8.09 -16.46 -4.56
N ALA A 96 8.68 -16.70 -5.74
CA ALA A 96 7.94 -17.18 -6.91
C ALA A 96 7.28 -18.54 -6.66
N LYS A 97 7.97 -19.47 -5.99
CA LYS A 97 7.41 -20.75 -5.57
C LYS A 97 6.20 -20.58 -4.64
N LEU A 98 6.31 -19.70 -3.62
CA LEU A 98 5.19 -19.42 -2.72
C LEU A 98 3.98 -18.82 -3.46
N MET A 99 4.21 -17.97 -4.44
CA MET A 99 3.12 -17.44 -5.28
C MET A 99 2.48 -18.50 -6.16
N THR A 100 3.26 -19.44 -6.72
CA THR A 100 2.72 -20.58 -7.46
C THR A 100 1.82 -21.44 -6.57
N GLU A 101 2.27 -21.76 -5.36
CA GLU A 101 1.47 -22.49 -4.35
C GLU A 101 0.19 -21.70 -3.99
N ALA A 102 0.31 -20.39 -3.79
CA ALA A 102 -0.84 -19.55 -3.46
C ALA A 102 -1.89 -19.53 -4.59
N ILE A 103 -1.45 -19.41 -5.83
CA ILE A 103 -2.32 -19.45 -7.00
C ILE A 103 -3.02 -20.82 -7.10
N GLN A 104 -2.31 -21.92 -6.87
CA GLN A 104 -2.91 -23.26 -6.85
C GLN A 104 -4.02 -23.37 -5.79
N VAL A 105 -3.80 -22.84 -4.58
CA VAL A 105 -4.84 -22.80 -3.54
C VAL A 105 -6.10 -22.06 -4.01
N LEU A 106 -5.94 -20.95 -4.75
CA LEU A 106 -7.11 -20.22 -5.30
C LEU A 106 -7.85 -21.06 -6.35
N GLU A 107 -7.13 -21.74 -7.25
CA GLU A 107 -7.71 -22.62 -8.25
C GLU A 107 -8.43 -23.82 -7.61
N ASP A 108 -7.86 -24.42 -6.56
CA ASP A 108 -8.47 -25.52 -5.79
C ASP A 108 -9.74 -25.06 -5.05
N LEU A 109 -9.83 -23.80 -4.65
CA LEU A 109 -11.03 -23.18 -4.07
C LEU A 109 -12.08 -22.80 -5.14
N GLY A 110 -11.82 -23.08 -6.40
CA GLY A 110 -12.74 -22.82 -7.52
C GLY A 110 -12.67 -21.41 -8.10
N ALA A 111 -11.60 -20.66 -7.86
CA ALA A 111 -11.37 -19.38 -8.54
C ALA A 111 -10.97 -19.58 -10.00
N VAL A 112 -11.35 -18.64 -10.84
CA VAL A 112 -10.86 -18.53 -12.22
C VAL A 112 -9.67 -17.56 -12.23
N VAL A 113 -8.47 -18.10 -12.35
CA VAL A 113 -7.23 -17.29 -12.40
C VAL A 113 -7.00 -16.79 -13.82
N VAL A 114 -6.85 -15.47 -13.98
CA VAL A 114 -6.60 -14.81 -15.26
C VAL A 114 -5.20 -14.20 -15.25
N ARG A 115 -4.29 -14.79 -15.98
CA ARG A 115 -2.91 -14.29 -16.16
C ARG A 115 -2.88 -13.35 -17.37
N ALA A 116 -2.61 -12.07 -17.11
CA ALA A 116 -2.54 -11.04 -18.16
C ALA A 116 -1.74 -9.84 -17.68
N SER A 117 -1.05 -9.14 -18.60
CA SER A 117 -0.31 -7.92 -18.29
C SER A 117 -1.22 -6.81 -17.81
N MET A 118 -0.81 -6.11 -16.76
CA MET A 118 -1.46 -4.87 -16.33
C MET A 118 -0.97 -3.71 -17.21
N PRO A 119 -1.86 -2.94 -17.87
CA PRO A 119 -1.47 -1.98 -18.91
C PRO A 119 -0.46 -0.90 -18.47
N THR A 120 -0.39 -0.62 -17.18
CA THR A 120 0.45 0.46 -16.61
C THR A 120 1.54 -0.04 -15.68
N SER A 121 1.83 -1.33 -15.67
CA SER A 121 2.85 -1.90 -14.79
C SER A 121 4.22 -1.25 -14.97
N GLY A 122 4.64 -0.95 -16.19
CA GLY A 122 5.88 -0.25 -16.50
C GLY A 122 5.89 1.24 -16.16
N TRP A 123 4.73 1.85 -15.86
CA TRP A 123 4.64 3.29 -15.53
C TRP A 123 4.82 3.54 -14.02
N ILE A 124 4.48 2.58 -13.19
CA ILE A 124 4.51 2.68 -11.74
C ILE A 124 5.90 2.27 -11.24
N GLY A 125 6.80 3.21 -11.17
CA GLY A 125 8.21 2.99 -10.80
C GLY A 125 9.20 3.29 -11.92
N GLY A 126 8.71 3.71 -13.08
CA GLY A 126 9.56 4.16 -14.19
C GLY A 126 10.25 5.51 -13.92
N PRO A 127 11.29 5.85 -14.69
CA PRO A 127 12.11 7.06 -14.49
C PRO A 127 11.33 8.39 -14.58
N GLY A 128 10.14 8.40 -15.17
CA GLY A 128 9.28 9.60 -15.29
C GLY A 128 8.48 9.95 -14.03
N THR A 129 8.49 9.09 -13.01
CA THR A 129 7.85 9.36 -11.69
C THR A 129 8.83 9.98 -10.69
N THR A 130 10.06 10.22 -11.08
CA THR A 130 11.12 10.81 -10.27
C THR A 130 11.41 12.24 -10.74
N MET A 131 11.34 13.11 -9.85
CA MET A 131 11.29 14.55 -9.77
C MET A 131 12.42 15.38 -10.37
N ALA A 132 12.05 16.44 -11.02
CA ALA A 132 12.89 17.62 -11.24
C ALA A 132 13.28 18.32 -9.91
N VAL A 133 12.44 18.26 -8.87
CA VAL A 133 12.71 18.87 -7.54
C VAL A 133 13.85 18.18 -6.81
N LEU A 134 13.93 16.84 -6.80
CA LEU A 134 15.06 16.14 -6.15
C LEU A 134 16.38 16.36 -6.88
N ASN A 135 16.34 16.57 -8.20
CA ASN A 135 17.55 16.90 -8.96
C ASN A 135 18.08 18.32 -8.69
N ARG A 136 17.26 19.18 -8.09
CA ARG A 136 17.65 20.55 -7.66
C ARG A 136 18.13 20.60 -6.22
N ASN A 137 18.02 19.50 -5.46
CA ASN A 137 18.44 19.47 -4.08
C ASN A 137 19.95 19.21 -3.98
N PRO A 138 20.76 20.20 -3.52
CA PRO A 138 22.20 20.00 -3.31
C PRO A 138 22.53 18.95 -2.24
N LEU A 139 21.54 18.56 -1.40
CA LEU A 139 21.67 17.52 -0.39
C LEU A 139 21.51 16.09 -0.96
N SER A 140 21.18 15.94 -2.24
CA SER A 140 21.21 14.63 -2.94
C SER A 140 22.61 14.02 -3.06
N ALA A 141 23.62 14.70 -2.49
CA ALA A 141 25.01 14.25 -2.41
C ALA A 141 25.27 13.16 -1.36
N HIS A 142 24.26 12.71 -0.61
CA HIS A 142 24.42 11.55 0.25
C HIS A 142 24.66 10.29 -0.59
N LYS A 143 25.82 9.67 -0.38
CA LYS A 143 26.32 8.47 -1.10
C LYS A 143 25.56 7.18 -0.75
N GLY A 144 24.26 7.26 -0.52
CA GLY A 144 23.37 6.12 -0.27
C GLY A 144 22.26 6.09 -1.31
N THR A 145 21.83 4.91 -1.72
CA THR A 145 20.62 4.68 -2.51
C THR A 145 19.38 5.04 -1.69
N ILE A 146 19.09 6.34 -1.55
CA ILE A 146 17.84 6.78 -0.98
C ILE A 146 16.77 6.50 -2.02
N ALA A 147 15.80 5.66 -1.67
CA ALA A 147 14.62 5.46 -2.48
C ALA A 147 13.96 6.83 -2.70
N ARG A 148 13.95 7.31 -3.94
CA ARG A 148 13.38 8.61 -4.28
C ARG A 148 11.87 8.56 -3.99
N PRO A 149 11.34 9.39 -3.07
CA PRO A 149 9.92 9.37 -2.76
C PRO A 149 9.10 9.82 -3.97
N PRO A 150 7.85 9.36 -4.10
CA PRO A 150 6.94 9.88 -5.10
C PRO A 150 6.76 11.40 -4.95
N VAL A 151 6.70 12.12 -6.08
CA VAL A 151 6.51 13.58 -6.11
C VAL A 151 5.35 14.01 -5.22
N VAL A 152 4.20 13.35 -5.37
CA VAL A 152 2.98 13.67 -4.63
C VAL A 152 3.21 13.65 -3.12
N PHE A 153 3.99 12.68 -2.60
CA PHE A 153 4.29 12.60 -1.18
C PHE A 153 5.02 13.83 -0.65
N LEU A 154 6.00 14.36 -1.38
CA LEU A 154 6.78 15.50 -0.89
C LEU A 154 5.91 16.76 -0.78
N TYR A 155 5.04 16.97 -1.76
CA TYR A 155 4.15 18.12 -1.76
C TYR A 155 3.08 18.01 -0.68
N GLU A 156 2.44 16.85 -0.57
CA GLU A 156 1.41 16.61 0.42
C GLU A 156 1.99 16.53 1.83
N LEU A 157 3.19 15.97 2.03
CA LEU A 157 3.84 15.89 3.33
C LEU A 157 3.98 17.26 3.99
N LYS A 158 4.52 18.26 3.30
CA LYS A 158 4.65 19.61 3.86
C LYS A 158 3.31 20.24 4.16
N HIS A 159 2.39 20.18 3.20
CA HIS A 159 1.05 20.73 3.33
C HIS A 159 0.31 20.13 4.53
N ASP A 160 0.19 18.81 4.53
CA ASP A 160 -0.64 18.09 5.48
C ASP A 160 -0.05 18.11 6.90
N LEU A 161 1.29 17.97 7.01
CA LEU A 161 1.97 18.00 8.31
C LEU A 161 1.88 19.39 8.95
N ASN A 162 2.00 20.47 8.18
CA ASN A 162 1.81 21.81 8.69
C ASN A 162 0.37 22.04 9.20
N LEU A 163 -0.64 21.53 8.49
CA LEU A 163 -2.03 21.58 8.94
C LEU A 163 -2.21 20.76 10.23
N TYR A 164 -1.68 19.54 10.27
CA TYR A 164 -1.73 18.67 11.45
C TYR A 164 -1.11 19.34 12.68
N LEU A 165 0.11 19.89 12.55
CA LEU A 165 0.80 20.54 13.66
C LEU A 165 0.04 21.77 14.15
N LYS A 166 -0.56 22.54 13.24
CA LYS A 166 -1.36 23.71 13.61
C LYS A 166 -2.63 23.32 14.38
N GLU A 167 -3.28 22.24 13.98
CA GLU A 167 -4.60 21.84 14.51
C GLU A 167 -4.47 20.97 15.76
N TRP A 168 -3.55 20.01 15.76
CA TRP A 168 -3.48 18.96 16.76
C TRP A 168 -2.32 19.11 17.77
N ALA A 169 -1.23 19.76 17.39
CA ALA A 169 -0.07 19.93 18.29
C ALA A 169 -0.23 21.17 19.18
N THR A 170 -1.13 21.11 20.15
CA THR A 170 -1.51 22.27 20.97
C THR A 170 -0.48 22.64 22.06
N ASN A 171 0.25 21.64 22.59
CA ASN A 171 1.15 21.81 23.74
C ASN A 171 2.64 21.86 23.35
N THR A 172 2.96 22.44 22.19
CA THR A 172 4.34 22.57 21.70
C THR A 172 4.47 23.82 20.83
N ASP A 173 5.68 24.36 20.76
CA ASP A 173 6.04 25.47 19.86
C ASP A 173 6.34 24.97 18.42
N VAL A 174 6.44 23.68 18.21
CA VAL A 174 6.60 23.07 16.88
C VAL A 174 5.28 23.15 16.11
N LYS A 175 5.20 24.03 15.12
CA LYS A 175 3.98 24.32 14.35
C LYS A 175 4.12 24.03 12.86
N THR A 176 5.33 23.85 12.39
CA THR A 176 5.64 23.63 10.98
C THR A 176 6.63 22.48 10.81
N MET A 177 6.71 21.96 9.59
CA MET A 177 7.74 20.97 9.25
C MET A 177 9.15 21.58 9.34
N ALA A 178 9.31 22.88 9.08
CA ALA A 178 10.58 23.58 9.27
C ALA A 178 11.02 23.56 10.73
N ASP A 179 10.10 23.68 11.69
CA ASP A 179 10.43 23.59 13.13
C ASP A 179 10.90 22.17 13.50
N ILE A 180 10.30 21.13 12.89
CA ILE A 180 10.76 19.74 13.05
C ILE A 180 12.18 19.57 12.50
N VAL A 181 12.46 20.12 11.31
CA VAL A 181 13.80 20.08 10.70
C VAL A 181 14.82 20.73 11.62
N ALA A 182 14.53 21.93 12.14
CA ALA A 182 15.41 22.65 13.06
C ALA A 182 15.62 21.88 14.38
N PHE A 183 14.56 21.29 14.94
CA PHE A 183 14.66 20.44 16.13
C PHE A 183 15.55 19.23 15.89
N ASN A 184 15.39 18.56 14.76
CA ASN A 184 16.20 17.39 14.40
C ASN A 184 17.68 17.77 14.23
N GLU A 185 17.98 18.91 13.63
CA GLU A 185 19.35 19.41 13.47
C GLU A 185 19.99 19.74 14.84
N ALA A 186 19.26 20.40 15.71
CA ALA A 186 19.72 20.70 17.09
C ALA A 186 19.95 19.42 17.92
N ASN A 187 19.29 18.30 17.54
CA ASN A 187 19.39 17.01 18.23
C ASN A 187 19.97 15.91 17.33
N ALA A 188 20.85 16.25 16.38
CA ALA A 188 21.29 15.38 15.29
C ALA A 188 21.78 13.99 15.74
N GLY A 189 22.54 13.91 16.83
CA GLY A 189 23.06 12.64 17.35
C GLY A 189 21.99 11.62 17.76
N ARG A 190 20.77 12.07 18.09
CA ARG A 190 19.63 11.24 18.47
C ARG A 190 18.57 11.12 17.37
N ALA A 191 18.31 12.25 16.69
CA ALA A 191 17.19 12.35 15.75
C ALA A 191 17.57 11.94 14.32
N LEU A 192 18.82 12.17 13.88
CA LEU A 192 19.21 12.02 12.48
C LEU A 192 20.01 10.74 12.17
N ARG A 193 19.81 9.67 12.93
CA ARG A 193 20.46 8.37 12.65
C ARG A 193 20.28 7.91 11.20
N PHE A 194 19.14 8.23 10.59
CA PHE A 194 18.78 7.86 9.22
C PHE A 194 18.63 9.08 8.29
N GLY A 195 19.05 10.27 8.72
CA GLY A 195 18.87 11.51 8.00
C GLY A 195 17.44 12.05 8.03
N GLN A 196 17.19 13.15 7.27
CA GLN A 196 15.87 13.76 7.10
C GLN A 196 15.64 14.29 5.68
N ASP A 197 16.22 13.63 4.68
CA ASP A 197 16.23 14.12 3.29
C ASP A 197 14.83 14.34 2.71
N HIS A 198 13.85 13.53 3.12
CA HIS A 198 12.47 13.70 2.68
C HIS A 198 11.84 15.00 3.21
N PHE A 199 12.11 15.37 4.45
CA PHE A 199 11.65 16.65 5.03
C PHE A 199 12.31 17.82 4.31
N LEU A 200 13.62 17.76 4.10
CA LEU A 200 14.36 18.80 3.39
C LEU A 200 13.86 18.95 1.94
N ALA A 201 13.59 17.85 1.25
CA ALA A 201 13.02 17.89 -0.09
C ALA A 201 11.59 18.44 -0.11
N ALA A 202 10.76 18.08 0.86
CA ALA A 202 9.41 18.60 0.98
C ALA A 202 9.39 20.10 1.33
N GLU A 203 10.36 20.59 2.15
CA GLU A 203 10.52 22.02 2.45
C GLU A 203 10.81 22.87 1.21
N MET A 204 11.34 22.30 0.12
CA MET A 204 11.55 23.02 -1.14
C MET A 204 10.25 23.32 -1.89
N THR A 205 9.12 22.74 -1.51
CA THR A 205 7.80 23.00 -2.08
C THR A 205 7.14 24.22 -1.41
N ARG A 206 6.13 24.81 -2.07
CA ARG A 206 5.40 25.94 -1.47
C ARG A 206 4.52 25.51 -0.29
N GLY A 207 4.07 24.25 -0.26
CA GLY A 207 3.18 23.73 0.78
C GLY A 207 1.71 24.10 0.63
N ASP A 208 1.30 24.68 -0.50
CA ASP A 208 -0.09 25.09 -0.81
C ASP A 208 -0.73 24.23 -1.93
N LEU A 209 0.00 23.25 -2.44
CA LEU A 209 -0.42 22.35 -3.52
C LEU A 209 -0.78 23.06 -4.84
N SER A 210 -0.41 24.33 -5.00
CA SER A 210 -0.74 25.14 -6.20
C SER A 210 0.16 24.81 -7.40
N GLU A 211 1.31 24.19 -7.18
CA GLU A 211 2.36 24.01 -8.16
C GLU A 211 1.96 23.04 -9.27
N ARG A 212 2.35 23.41 -10.50
CA ARG A 212 2.03 22.62 -11.70
C ARG A 212 2.60 21.20 -11.62
N GLU A 213 3.79 21.05 -11.04
CA GLU A 213 4.46 19.76 -10.87
C GLU A 213 3.62 18.81 -10.01
N TYR A 214 3.12 19.28 -8.85
CA TYR A 214 2.21 18.50 -8.01
C TYR A 214 0.95 18.08 -8.77
N LYS A 215 0.25 19.06 -9.39
CA LYS A 215 -0.98 18.79 -10.13
C LYS A 215 -0.78 17.77 -11.25
N SER A 216 0.32 17.87 -11.97
CA SER A 216 0.66 16.95 -13.04
C SER A 216 1.01 15.55 -12.49
N ALA A 217 1.77 15.47 -11.40
CA ALA A 217 2.12 14.21 -10.76
C ALA A 217 0.88 13.50 -10.21
N ARG A 218 -0.01 14.23 -9.54
CA ARG A 218 -1.25 13.68 -9.01
C ARG A 218 -2.21 13.20 -10.12
N ALA A 219 -2.33 13.96 -11.20
CA ALA A 219 -3.08 13.53 -12.38
C ALA A 219 -2.52 12.25 -13.00
N MET A 220 -1.17 12.13 -13.08
CA MET A 220 -0.50 10.94 -13.58
C MET A 220 -0.71 9.73 -12.65
N ASP A 221 -0.65 9.91 -11.33
CA ASP A 221 -0.97 8.85 -10.36
C ASP A 221 -2.38 8.31 -10.57
N LEU A 222 -3.38 9.18 -10.71
CA LEU A 222 -4.76 8.78 -10.97
C LEU A 222 -4.93 8.10 -12.34
N LEU A 223 -4.25 8.61 -13.36
CA LEU A 223 -4.30 8.02 -14.70
C LEU A 223 -3.69 6.62 -14.72
N SER A 224 -2.47 6.50 -14.18
CA SER A 224 -1.68 5.26 -14.25
C SER A 224 -2.13 4.19 -13.26
N ALA A 225 -2.43 4.56 -12.02
CA ALA A 225 -2.79 3.59 -11.00
C ALA A 225 -4.29 3.24 -11.01
N LYS A 226 -5.16 4.22 -11.26
CA LYS A 226 -6.60 4.06 -11.22
C LYS A 226 -7.17 3.79 -12.61
N THR A 227 -7.31 4.83 -13.45
CA THR A 227 -8.12 4.79 -14.67
C THR A 227 -7.58 3.81 -15.71
N ARG A 228 -6.30 3.90 -16.08
CA ARG A 228 -5.63 2.99 -17.01
C ARG A 228 -4.95 1.80 -16.33
N GLY A 229 -4.81 1.86 -15.01
CA GLY A 229 -4.27 0.78 -14.18
C GLY A 229 -5.36 -0.20 -13.75
N VAL A 230 -5.67 -0.20 -12.44
CA VAL A 230 -6.57 -1.18 -11.82
C VAL A 230 -7.95 -1.22 -12.49
N ASP A 231 -8.56 -0.06 -12.80
CA ASP A 231 -9.91 -0.02 -13.40
C ASP A 231 -9.93 -0.63 -14.80
N ALA A 232 -8.98 -0.25 -15.66
CA ALA A 232 -8.89 -0.79 -17.01
C ALA A 232 -8.59 -2.30 -17.01
N TYR A 233 -7.65 -2.74 -16.17
CA TYR A 233 -7.27 -4.14 -16.03
C TYR A 233 -8.45 -4.98 -15.57
N MET A 234 -9.10 -4.59 -14.47
CA MET A 234 -10.25 -5.33 -13.91
C MET A 234 -11.44 -5.32 -14.86
N SER A 235 -11.72 -4.23 -15.59
CA SER A 235 -12.82 -4.17 -16.56
C SER A 235 -12.57 -5.07 -17.76
N ARG A 236 -11.37 -4.97 -18.36
CA ARG A 236 -11.00 -5.76 -19.56
C ARG A 236 -11.14 -7.25 -19.32
N HIS A 237 -10.72 -7.72 -18.16
CA HIS A 237 -10.67 -9.14 -17.84
C HIS A 237 -11.83 -9.61 -16.95
N LYS A 238 -12.80 -8.72 -16.64
CA LYS A 238 -13.97 -8.99 -15.77
C LYS A 238 -13.55 -9.57 -14.42
N LEU A 239 -12.57 -8.92 -13.76
CA LEU A 239 -11.98 -9.40 -12.51
C LEU A 239 -12.76 -8.93 -11.29
N ASP A 240 -12.79 -9.77 -10.27
CA ASP A 240 -13.29 -9.47 -8.93
C ASP A 240 -12.22 -8.89 -8.02
N ALA A 241 -10.98 -9.35 -8.17
CA ALA A 241 -9.81 -8.86 -7.46
C ALA A 241 -8.54 -9.08 -8.28
N VAL A 242 -7.46 -8.43 -7.84
CA VAL A 242 -6.11 -8.60 -8.38
C VAL A 242 -5.21 -9.18 -7.28
N LEU A 243 -4.43 -10.20 -7.61
CA LEU A 243 -3.49 -10.84 -6.71
C LEU A 243 -2.08 -10.29 -6.94
N PHE A 244 -1.42 -9.87 -5.86
CA PHE A 244 -0.03 -9.43 -5.91
C PHE A 244 0.84 -10.21 -4.92
N PRO A 245 2.12 -10.46 -5.25
CA PRO A 245 3.08 -11.03 -4.33
C PRO A 245 3.50 -9.99 -3.29
N GLY A 246 3.46 -10.36 -2.00
CA GLY A 246 3.90 -9.49 -0.93
C GLY A 246 3.33 -8.06 -1.05
N ALA A 247 4.19 -7.07 -0.90
CA ALA A 247 3.85 -5.65 -1.01
C ALA A 247 4.01 -5.06 -2.43
N TYR A 248 4.27 -5.88 -3.46
CA TYR A 248 4.55 -5.39 -4.82
C TYR A 248 3.40 -4.58 -5.43
N GLY A 249 2.16 -4.88 -5.07
CA GLY A 249 0.99 -4.11 -5.49
C GLY A 249 0.66 -2.88 -4.63
N ALA A 250 1.45 -2.58 -3.58
CA ALA A 250 1.12 -1.49 -2.65
C ALA A 250 1.08 -0.13 -3.33
N ALA A 251 2.06 0.17 -4.19
CA ALA A 251 2.16 1.46 -4.86
C ALA A 251 0.96 1.75 -5.78
N ILE A 252 0.50 0.76 -6.55
CA ILE A 252 -0.63 0.97 -7.47
C ILE A 252 -1.93 1.13 -6.68
N ALA A 253 -2.16 0.33 -5.65
CA ALA A 253 -3.34 0.43 -4.82
C ALA A 253 -3.37 1.76 -4.03
N ALA A 254 -2.23 2.21 -3.47
CA ALA A 254 -2.13 3.45 -2.71
C ALA A 254 -2.40 4.68 -3.58
N ARG A 255 -1.73 4.81 -4.75
CA ARG A 255 -1.91 5.94 -5.67
C ARG A 255 -3.34 6.05 -6.21
N ALA A 256 -4.00 4.91 -6.41
CA ALA A 256 -5.41 4.85 -6.78
C ALA A 256 -6.36 5.21 -5.61
N GLY A 257 -5.90 5.20 -4.38
CA GLY A 257 -6.73 5.30 -3.17
C GLY A 257 -7.55 4.04 -2.90
N TYR A 258 -7.16 2.89 -3.45
CA TYR A 258 -7.90 1.64 -3.48
C TYR A 258 -7.50 0.67 -2.35
N PRO A 259 -8.39 -0.24 -1.96
CA PRO A 259 -8.13 -1.16 -0.86
C PRO A 259 -7.25 -2.33 -1.26
N SER A 260 -6.53 -2.87 -0.27
CA SER A 260 -5.82 -4.13 -0.37
C SER A 260 -5.82 -4.89 0.96
N VAL A 261 -5.83 -6.22 0.89
CA VAL A 261 -5.75 -7.13 2.05
C VAL A 261 -4.59 -8.07 1.82
N MET A 262 -3.64 -8.09 2.74
CA MET A 262 -2.53 -9.02 2.74
C MET A 262 -2.77 -10.10 3.79
N VAL A 263 -2.53 -11.35 3.42
CA VAL A 263 -2.60 -12.53 4.29
C VAL A 263 -1.31 -13.33 4.19
N PRO A 264 -0.94 -14.14 5.20
CA PRO A 264 0.24 -14.98 5.14
C PRO A 264 0.23 -15.94 3.95
N GLY A 265 1.26 -15.87 3.11
CA GLY A 265 1.49 -16.77 1.97
C GLY A 265 2.53 -17.85 2.26
N GLY A 266 3.28 -17.72 3.33
CA GLY A 266 4.35 -18.63 3.73
C GLY A 266 5.55 -17.92 4.32
N PHE A 267 6.69 -18.60 4.31
CA PHE A 267 7.96 -18.08 4.80
C PHE A 267 9.05 -18.34 3.78
N VAL A 268 9.93 -17.37 3.60
CA VAL A 268 11.15 -17.51 2.81
C VAL A 268 12.29 -17.75 3.78
N SER A 269 12.88 -18.96 3.74
CA SER A 269 14.02 -19.33 4.57
C SER A 269 15.34 -18.95 3.88
N GLY A 270 16.25 -18.34 4.63
CA GLY A 270 17.56 -17.91 4.14
C GLY A 270 17.48 -16.79 3.09
N THR A 271 18.64 -16.25 2.71
CA THR A 271 18.76 -15.36 1.54
C THR A 271 18.97 -16.21 0.28
N ASP A 272 18.63 -15.65 -0.89
CA ASP A 272 18.91 -16.29 -2.19
C ASP A 272 20.43 -16.41 -2.46
N ASP A 273 21.27 -15.72 -1.65
CA ASP A 273 22.74 -15.79 -1.66
C ASP A 273 23.34 -16.85 -0.71
N GLY A 274 22.51 -17.70 -0.11
CA GLY A 274 22.94 -18.84 0.72
C GLY A 274 23.31 -18.49 2.16
N LYS A 275 23.05 -17.26 2.64
CA LYS A 275 23.25 -16.92 4.05
C LYS A 275 22.10 -17.45 4.89
N ASP A 276 22.44 -18.06 6.04
CA ASP A 276 21.46 -18.44 7.06
C ASP A 276 20.86 -17.19 7.70
N THR A 277 19.73 -16.74 7.15
CA THR A 277 18.90 -15.72 7.78
C THR A 277 17.64 -16.36 8.34
N PRO A 278 17.08 -15.81 9.42
CA PRO A 278 15.79 -16.27 9.94
C PRO A 278 14.72 -16.26 8.87
N ASP A 279 13.79 -17.20 8.94
CA ASP A 279 12.63 -17.25 8.07
C ASP A 279 11.89 -15.90 8.05
N SER A 280 11.77 -15.32 6.88
CA SER A 280 11.03 -14.06 6.68
C SER A 280 9.60 -14.35 6.22
N PRO A 281 8.58 -13.72 6.83
CA PRO A 281 7.19 -13.92 6.40
C PRO A 281 6.99 -13.34 5.00
N PHE A 282 6.27 -14.09 4.17
CA PHE A 282 5.86 -13.68 2.85
C PHE A 282 4.34 -13.55 2.79
N GLY A 283 3.84 -12.47 2.20
CA GLY A 283 2.41 -12.18 2.08
C GLY A 283 1.85 -12.44 0.70
N VAL A 284 0.54 -12.67 0.64
CA VAL A 284 -0.26 -12.70 -0.58
C VAL A 284 -1.29 -11.59 -0.47
N THR A 285 -1.34 -10.69 -1.46
CA THR A 285 -2.14 -9.46 -1.39
C THR A 285 -3.26 -9.48 -2.42
N PHE A 286 -4.49 -9.36 -1.95
CA PHE A 286 -5.67 -9.11 -2.76
C PHE A 286 -5.95 -7.62 -2.82
N ALA A 287 -6.04 -7.05 -4.00
CA ALA A 287 -6.40 -5.65 -4.23
C ALA A 287 -7.64 -5.54 -5.12
N GLY A 288 -8.38 -4.45 -4.96
CA GLY A 288 -9.61 -4.22 -5.73
C GLY A 288 -9.89 -2.74 -5.95
N ARG A 289 -11.06 -2.43 -6.51
CA ARG A 289 -11.53 -1.06 -6.69
C ARG A 289 -11.98 -0.45 -5.36
N ALA A 290 -12.17 0.86 -5.34
CA ALA A 290 -12.71 1.54 -4.18
C ALA A 290 -13.98 0.86 -3.65
N TRP A 291 -14.08 0.77 -2.34
CA TRP A 291 -15.23 0.22 -1.60
C TRP A 291 -15.45 -1.29 -1.80
N SER A 292 -14.40 -2.02 -2.20
CA SER A 292 -14.45 -3.48 -2.34
C SER A 292 -13.93 -4.25 -1.11
N GLU A 293 -13.74 -3.59 0.01
CA GLU A 293 -13.18 -4.17 1.24
C GLU A 293 -13.88 -5.45 1.65
N HIS A 294 -15.21 -5.44 1.66
CA HIS A 294 -16.01 -6.61 2.04
C HIS A 294 -15.72 -7.81 1.12
N LYS A 295 -15.68 -7.57 -0.21
CA LYS A 295 -15.30 -8.61 -1.17
C LYS A 295 -13.89 -9.12 -0.89
N LEU A 296 -12.91 -8.22 -0.73
CA LEU A 296 -11.52 -8.60 -0.49
C LEU A 296 -11.33 -9.38 0.81
N LEU A 297 -12.04 -9.01 1.88
CA LEU A 297 -12.01 -9.75 3.15
C LEU A 297 -12.57 -11.17 2.99
N ARG A 298 -13.65 -11.35 2.24
CA ARG A 298 -14.22 -12.69 1.95
C ARG A 298 -13.22 -13.56 1.18
N LEU A 299 -12.54 -13.02 0.17
CA LEU A 299 -11.54 -13.75 -0.60
C LEU A 299 -10.31 -14.07 0.24
N ALA A 300 -9.82 -13.10 1.00
CA ALA A 300 -8.69 -13.27 1.91
C ALA A 300 -9.00 -14.32 2.99
N TYR A 301 -10.22 -14.33 3.53
CA TYR A 301 -10.67 -15.32 4.50
C TYR A 301 -10.69 -16.73 3.90
N ALA A 302 -11.28 -16.90 2.71
CA ALA A 302 -11.30 -18.20 2.05
C ALA A 302 -9.89 -18.76 1.83
N TYR A 303 -8.97 -17.90 1.37
CA TYR A 303 -7.56 -18.26 1.18
C TYR A 303 -6.88 -18.58 2.52
N GLU A 304 -7.04 -17.75 3.55
CA GLU A 304 -6.47 -17.96 4.89
C GLU A 304 -6.86 -19.32 5.46
N GLN A 305 -8.17 -19.65 5.38
CA GLN A 305 -8.70 -20.90 5.92
C GLN A 305 -8.25 -22.16 5.14
N ALA A 306 -7.93 -22.02 3.86
CA ALA A 306 -7.45 -23.12 3.04
C ALA A 306 -5.94 -23.29 3.15
N SER A 307 -5.18 -22.21 3.13
CA SER A 307 -3.71 -22.24 3.11
C SER A 307 -3.08 -22.50 4.48
N ALA A 308 -3.70 -22.01 5.56
CA ALA A 308 -3.24 -22.10 6.96
C ALA A 308 -1.75 -21.75 7.16
N LYS A 309 -1.21 -20.79 6.40
CA LYS A 309 0.23 -20.47 6.34
C LYS A 309 0.74 -19.61 7.51
N ARG A 310 -0.16 -19.12 8.39
CA ARG A 310 0.25 -18.30 9.54
C ARG A 310 1.00 -19.16 10.57
N LYS A 311 2.14 -18.65 11.04
CA LYS A 311 2.85 -19.16 12.22
C LYS A 311 3.12 -18.02 13.20
N PRO A 312 3.13 -18.25 14.51
CA PRO A 312 3.56 -17.26 15.47
C PRO A 312 5.05 -16.93 15.28
N PRO A 313 5.51 -15.74 15.66
CA PRO A 313 6.94 -15.43 15.69
C PRO A 313 7.69 -16.40 16.60
N PRO A 314 8.94 -16.76 16.29
CA PRO A 314 9.78 -17.60 17.14
C PRO A 314 9.89 -17.00 18.56
N GLY A 315 9.80 -17.84 19.58
CA GLY A 315 9.94 -17.42 20.98
C GLY A 315 8.70 -16.80 21.63
N LEU A 316 7.59 -16.65 20.87
CA LEU A 316 6.31 -16.28 21.46
C LEU A 316 5.44 -17.54 21.66
N PRO A 317 4.68 -17.64 22.78
CA PRO A 317 3.78 -18.76 22.99
C PRO A 317 2.71 -18.79 21.88
N ALA A 318 2.34 -20.00 21.46
CA ALA A 318 1.14 -20.20 20.68
C ALA A 318 -0.05 -19.77 21.52
N LEU A 319 -0.86 -18.87 21.00
CA LEU A 319 -2.10 -18.41 21.63
C LEU A 319 -3.25 -19.28 21.15
#